data_d665728e7578454ab640ba0241904fa0
#
_entry.id   d665728e7578454ab640ba0241904fa0
#
_cell.length_a   1.000
_cell.length_b   1.000
_cell.length_c   1.000
_cell.angle_alpha   90.00
_cell.angle_beta   90.00
_cell.angle_gamma   90.00
#
_symmetry.space_group_name_H-M   'P 1'
#
loop_
_entity.id
_entity.type
_entity.pdbx_description
1 polymer ?
#
loop_
_entity_poly.entity_id
_entity_poly.type
_entity_poly.pdbx_seq_one_letter_code
_entity_poly.pdbx_strand_id
1 'polypeptide(L)'
;MIPDELYSNYQSNLLAGSRSVCSQIVTNLIQSNISIKELYIHLFQRSLYEVGTLWERNRISVATEHMCTAITESLINLCYPAIFSANHTGQKAVITCTPGEFHQIGDRMVADHFELHGWDGYYLGSDTSTDELIKITMEKQPDLLAISISVSFNLPSLITLVHKIQDHFSDLDILVGGQGFRWGGADAFRNMDNIHLITSLDELEQKFLIPRPYDT
;
A
#
# COMPACT_ATOMS: atom_id res chain seq x y z
N MET A 1 -8.31 -18.28 4.02
CA MET A 1 -9.44 -17.43 3.53
C MET A 1 -10.31 -16.99 4.70
N ILE A 2 -10.64 -15.70 4.82
CA ILE A 2 -11.46 -15.13 5.90
C ILE A 2 -12.93 -15.46 5.62
N PRO A 3 -13.67 -16.15 6.53
CA PRO A 3 -15.09 -16.45 6.34
C PRO A 3 -15.93 -15.16 6.27
N ASP A 4 -16.97 -15.16 5.43
CA ASP A 4 -17.84 -13.97 5.27
C ASP A 4 -18.56 -13.55 6.55
N GLU A 5 -18.90 -14.49 7.43
CA GLU A 5 -19.49 -14.19 8.75
C GLU A 5 -18.49 -13.40 9.63
N LEU A 6 -17.23 -13.83 9.66
CA LEU A 6 -16.17 -13.13 10.41
C LEU A 6 -15.88 -11.76 9.83
N TYR A 7 -15.84 -11.65 8.50
CA TYR A 7 -15.70 -10.38 7.82
C TYR A 7 -16.85 -9.42 8.16
N SER A 8 -18.09 -9.89 8.10
CA SER A 8 -19.28 -9.08 8.41
C SER A 8 -19.29 -8.61 9.87
N ASN A 9 -18.85 -9.47 10.80
CA ASN A 9 -18.69 -9.11 12.19
C ASN A 9 -17.60 -8.03 12.36
N TYR A 10 -16.43 -8.19 11.70
CA TYR A 10 -15.36 -7.20 11.72
C TYR A 10 -15.85 -5.86 11.17
N GLN A 11 -16.46 -5.85 9.97
CA GLN A 11 -16.95 -4.64 9.30
C GLN A 11 -17.96 -3.87 10.12
N SER A 12 -18.91 -4.57 10.75
CA SER A 12 -19.92 -3.96 11.63
C SER A 12 -19.29 -3.30 12.85
N ASN A 13 -18.29 -3.94 13.46
CA ASN A 13 -17.59 -3.40 14.61
C ASN A 13 -16.64 -2.24 14.21
N LEU A 14 -16.03 -2.29 13.02
CA LEU A 14 -15.21 -1.21 12.48
C LEU A 14 -16.05 0.06 12.30
N LEU A 15 -17.23 -0.06 11.66
CA LEU A 15 -18.18 1.04 11.46
C LEU A 15 -18.74 1.60 12.78
N ALA A 16 -18.90 0.74 13.78
CA ALA A 16 -19.33 1.14 15.13
C ALA A 16 -18.21 1.73 16.00
N GLY A 17 -16.94 1.72 15.51
CA GLY A 17 -15.79 2.20 16.28
C GLY A 17 -15.36 1.28 17.43
N SER A 18 -15.75 0.02 17.40
CA SER A 18 -15.47 -0.99 18.44
C SER A 18 -14.02 -1.49 18.35
N ARG A 19 -13.03 -0.63 18.65
CA ARG A 19 -11.59 -0.89 18.50
C ARG A 19 -11.12 -2.19 19.14
N SER A 20 -11.60 -2.48 20.36
CA SER A 20 -11.21 -3.67 21.12
C SER A 20 -11.67 -4.95 20.43
N VAL A 21 -12.89 -4.97 19.88
CA VAL A 21 -13.43 -6.14 19.15
C VAL A 21 -12.65 -6.32 17.84
N CYS A 22 -12.41 -5.27 17.08
CA CYS A 22 -11.60 -5.33 15.87
C CYS A 22 -10.18 -5.85 16.16
N SER A 23 -9.55 -5.36 17.24
CA SER A 23 -8.22 -5.82 17.67
C SER A 23 -8.23 -7.31 18.04
N GLN A 24 -9.25 -7.78 18.77
CA GLN A 24 -9.37 -9.19 19.13
C GLN A 24 -9.53 -10.09 17.89
N ILE A 25 -10.35 -9.68 16.93
CA ILE A 25 -10.54 -10.42 15.66
C ILE A 25 -9.20 -10.54 14.91
N VAL A 26 -8.49 -9.43 14.74
CA VAL A 26 -7.19 -9.41 14.03
C VAL A 26 -6.15 -10.25 14.77
N THR A 27 -6.07 -10.13 16.09
CA THR A 27 -5.15 -10.94 16.93
C THR A 27 -5.44 -12.43 16.76
N ASN A 28 -6.70 -12.84 16.81
CA ASN A 28 -7.08 -14.24 16.63
C ASN A 28 -6.74 -14.77 15.24
N LEU A 29 -6.91 -13.95 14.19
CA LEU A 29 -6.52 -14.30 12.82
C LEU A 29 -4.99 -14.49 12.71
N ILE A 30 -4.21 -13.59 13.27
CA ILE A 30 -2.74 -13.71 13.29
C ILE A 30 -2.32 -14.98 14.05
N GLN A 31 -2.90 -15.26 15.20
CA GLN A 31 -2.64 -16.47 16.00
C GLN A 31 -3.05 -17.77 15.28
N SER A 32 -4.00 -17.70 14.35
CA SER A 32 -4.38 -18.83 13.49
C SER A 32 -3.47 -19.02 12.28
N ASN A 33 -2.34 -18.29 12.20
CA ASN A 33 -1.37 -18.31 11.12
C ASN A 33 -1.94 -17.93 9.74
N ILE A 34 -2.90 -16.99 9.70
CA ILE A 34 -3.30 -16.39 8.43
C ILE A 34 -2.09 -15.64 7.85
N SER A 35 -1.88 -15.69 6.54
CA SER A 35 -0.83 -14.87 5.93
C SER A 35 -1.14 -13.39 6.06
N ILE A 36 -0.11 -12.55 6.26
CA ILE A 36 -0.28 -11.09 6.33
C ILE A 36 -0.90 -10.56 5.03
N LYS A 37 -0.52 -11.11 3.88
CA LYS A 37 -1.12 -10.77 2.59
C LYS A 37 -2.63 -11.04 2.56
N GLU A 38 -3.09 -12.21 3.02
CA GLU A 38 -4.53 -12.51 3.12
C GLU A 38 -5.26 -11.54 4.07
N LEU A 39 -4.66 -11.23 5.20
CA LEU A 39 -5.22 -10.27 6.16
C LEU A 39 -5.34 -8.87 5.52
N TYR A 40 -4.31 -8.43 4.80
CA TYR A 40 -4.29 -7.13 4.12
C TYR A 40 -5.34 -7.05 3.01
N ILE A 41 -5.39 -8.03 2.12
CA ILE A 41 -6.32 -8.01 0.98
C ILE A 41 -7.77 -8.25 1.42
N HIS A 42 -8.00 -9.32 2.19
CA HIS A 42 -9.34 -9.82 2.44
C HIS A 42 -10.01 -9.27 3.71
N LEU A 43 -9.25 -8.57 4.59
CA LEU A 43 -9.84 -7.86 5.71
C LEU A 43 -9.67 -6.34 5.56
N PHE A 44 -8.45 -5.83 5.60
CA PHE A 44 -8.22 -4.38 5.69
C PHE A 44 -8.58 -3.65 4.40
N GLN A 45 -8.05 -4.05 3.26
CA GLN A 45 -8.35 -3.42 1.98
C GLN A 45 -9.83 -3.54 1.61
N ARG A 46 -10.39 -4.76 1.74
CA ARG A 46 -11.83 -5.01 1.50
C ARG A 46 -12.70 -4.10 2.35
N SER A 47 -12.40 -3.99 3.65
CA SER A 47 -13.18 -3.16 4.58
C SER A 47 -13.07 -1.67 4.28
N LEU A 48 -11.87 -1.16 4.00
CA LEU A 48 -11.68 0.25 3.67
C LEU A 48 -12.33 0.63 2.34
N TYR A 49 -12.33 -0.25 1.35
CA TYR A 49 -13.05 -0.02 0.09
C TYR A 49 -14.57 0.03 0.30
N GLU A 50 -15.11 -0.81 1.18
CA GLU A 50 -16.52 -0.76 1.53
C GLU A 50 -16.86 0.51 2.31
N VAL A 51 -16.02 0.90 3.27
CA VAL A 51 -16.14 2.16 4.02
C VAL A 51 -16.13 3.36 3.06
N GLY A 52 -15.19 3.42 2.12
CA GLY A 52 -15.12 4.45 1.10
C GLY A 52 -16.40 4.52 0.24
N THR A 53 -16.90 3.35 -0.20
CA THR A 53 -18.14 3.25 -0.97
C THR A 53 -19.37 3.75 -0.18
N LEU A 54 -19.43 3.44 1.13
CA LEU A 54 -20.50 3.93 2.00
C LEU A 54 -20.44 5.44 2.17
N TRP A 55 -19.24 6.00 2.31
CA TRP A 55 -19.03 7.44 2.40
C TRP A 55 -19.42 8.16 1.09
N GLU A 56 -18.93 7.68 -0.05
CA GLU A 56 -19.29 8.23 -1.37
C GLU A 56 -20.81 8.27 -1.61
N ARG A 57 -21.54 7.28 -1.08
CA ARG A 57 -23.01 7.19 -1.16
C ARG A 57 -23.73 7.94 -0.04
N ASN A 58 -23.03 8.75 0.77
CA ASN A 58 -23.56 9.47 1.92
C ASN A 58 -24.30 8.57 2.93
N ARG A 59 -23.87 7.31 3.07
CA ARG A 59 -24.42 6.34 4.04
C ARG A 59 -23.72 6.42 5.42
N ILE A 60 -22.52 6.97 5.43
CA ILE A 60 -21.75 7.27 6.65
C ILE A 60 -21.15 8.68 6.52
N SER A 61 -20.80 9.27 7.66
CA SER A 61 -20.11 10.57 7.70
C SER A 61 -18.61 10.43 7.39
N VAL A 62 -17.97 11.53 6.98
CA VAL A 62 -16.50 11.58 6.86
C VAL A 62 -15.81 11.28 8.19
N ALA A 63 -16.40 11.66 9.31
CA ALA A 63 -15.85 11.34 10.65
C ALA A 63 -15.88 9.83 10.93
N THR A 64 -16.88 9.11 10.44
CA THR A 64 -16.94 7.64 10.53
C THR A 64 -15.89 7.00 9.65
N GLU A 65 -15.69 7.50 8.43
CA GLU A 65 -14.64 7.04 7.52
C GLU A 65 -13.25 7.23 8.16
N HIS A 66 -12.94 8.43 8.66
CA HIS A 66 -11.66 8.72 9.35
C HIS A 66 -11.45 7.82 10.57
N MET A 67 -12.50 7.55 11.35
CA MET A 67 -12.43 6.64 12.49
C MET A 67 -12.07 5.21 12.05
N CYS A 68 -12.70 4.69 10.99
CA CYS A 68 -12.40 3.36 10.43
C CYS A 68 -10.95 3.28 9.93
N THR A 69 -10.49 4.31 9.25
CA THR A 69 -9.11 4.45 8.77
C THR A 69 -8.12 4.41 9.95
N ALA A 70 -8.33 5.24 10.98
CA ALA A 70 -7.47 5.29 12.17
C ALA A 70 -7.44 3.97 12.95
N ILE A 71 -8.59 3.28 13.05
CA ILE A 71 -8.65 1.94 13.65
C ILE A 71 -7.80 0.97 12.83
N THR A 72 -7.97 0.93 11.51
CA THR A 72 -7.23 0.02 10.62
C THR A 72 -5.72 0.28 10.70
N GLU A 73 -5.28 1.55 10.69
CA GLU A 73 -3.87 1.92 10.88
C GLU A 73 -3.28 1.35 12.19
N SER A 74 -4.05 1.42 13.27
CA SER A 74 -3.61 0.87 14.56
C SER A 74 -3.52 -0.65 14.56
N LEU A 75 -4.39 -1.33 13.79
CA LEU A 75 -4.43 -2.80 13.69
C LEU A 75 -3.29 -3.35 12.83
N ILE A 76 -2.83 -2.63 11.82
CA ILE A 76 -1.66 -3.00 11.02
C ILE A 76 -0.42 -3.19 11.90
N ASN A 77 -0.26 -2.42 12.98
CA ASN A 77 0.86 -2.57 13.91
C ASN A 77 0.92 -3.96 14.58
N LEU A 78 -0.19 -4.67 14.68
CA LEU A 78 -0.24 -6.03 15.21
C LEU A 78 0.47 -7.05 14.30
N CYS A 79 0.66 -6.71 13.02
CA CYS A 79 1.31 -7.56 12.03
C CYS A 79 2.85 -7.48 12.08
N TYR A 80 3.43 -6.46 12.72
CA TYR A 80 4.87 -6.19 12.72
C TYR A 80 5.75 -7.36 13.15
N PRO A 81 5.43 -8.13 14.21
CA PRO A 81 6.27 -9.26 14.58
C PRO A 81 6.42 -10.33 13.48
N ALA A 82 5.41 -10.46 12.61
CA ALA A 82 5.46 -11.39 11.48
C ALA A 82 6.15 -10.74 10.26
N ILE A 83 5.97 -9.44 10.04
CA ILE A 83 6.54 -8.71 8.90
C ILE A 83 8.07 -8.69 8.98
N PHE A 84 8.63 -8.30 10.11
CA PHE A 84 10.08 -8.15 10.27
C PHE A 84 10.80 -9.46 10.68
N SER A 85 10.22 -10.61 10.35
CA SER A 85 10.84 -11.93 10.63
C SER A 85 11.67 -12.47 9.48
N ALA A 86 11.57 -11.91 8.27
CA ALA A 86 12.30 -12.35 7.09
C ALA A 86 13.80 -12.01 7.16
N ASN A 87 14.63 -12.84 6.53
CA ASN A 87 16.04 -12.52 6.34
C ASN A 87 16.16 -11.44 5.26
N HIS A 88 16.92 -10.38 5.56
CA HIS A 88 17.12 -9.29 4.61
C HIS A 88 17.97 -9.73 3.42
N THR A 89 17.55 -9.33 2.21
CA THR A 89 18.24 -9.61 0.94
C THR A 89 19.26 -8.53 0.59
N GLY A 90 19.17 -7.37 1.25
CA GLY A 90 19.96 -6.18 0.95
C GLY A 90 19.35 -5.29 -0.15
N GLN A 91 18.25 -5.72 -0.77
CA GLN A 91 17.47 -4.91 -1.70
C GLN A 91 16.65 -3.86 -0.95
N LYS A 92 16.43 -2.69 -1.59
CA LYS A 92 15.80 -1.53 -0.96
C LYS A 92 14.69 -0.99 -1.84
N ALA A 93 13.56 -0.68 -1.22
CA ALA A 93 12.48 0.04 -1.87
C ALA A 93 12.12 1.30 -1.07
N VAL A 94 11.87 2.42 -1.76
CA VAL A 94 11.26 3.60 -1.17
C VAL A 94 9.78 3.62 -1.58
N ILE A 95 8.89 3.81 -0.61
CA ILE A 95 7.45 3.74 -0.83
C ILE A 95 6.79 5.03 -0.32
N THR A 96 5.99 5.67 -1.18
CA THR A 96 5.29 6.91 -0.88
C THR A 96 4.02 7.05 -1.73
N CYS A 97 3.14 7.97 -1.34
CA CYS A 97 2.09 8.43 -2.25
C CYS A 97 2.48 9.73 -2.96
N THR A 98 1.75 10.05 -4.00
CA THR A 98 1.90 11.30 -4.75
C THR A 98 1.73 12.51 -3.82
N PRO A 99 2.50 13.61 -3.98
CA PRO A 99 2.27 14.84 -3.21
C PRO A 99 0.82 15.32 -3.30
N GLY A 100 0.25 15.68 -2.15
CA GLY A 100 -1.18 16.02 -2.02
C GLY A 100 -2.11 14.82 -1.86
N GLU A 101 -1.59 13.59 -1.83
CA GLU A 101 -2.34 12.38 -1.50
C GLU A 101 -2.18 12.04 -0.01
N PHE A 102 -3.32 11.83 0.67
CA PHE A 102 -3.35 11.53 2.11
C PHE A 102 -3.79 10.11 2.43
N HIS A 103 -4.19 9.31 1.42
CA HIS A 103 -4.59 7.93 1.57
C HIS A 103 -3.35 7.01 1.61
N GLN A 104 -2.76 6.88 2.76
CA GLN A 104 -1.43 6.28 2.94
C GLN A 104 -1.44 4.79 3.33
N ILE A 105 -2.59 4.22 3.71
CA ILE A 105 -2.64 2.82 4.20
C ILE A 105 -2.19 1.83 3.13
N GLY A 106 -2.58 2.07 1.86
CA GLY A 106 -2.17 1.22 0.75
C GLY A 106 -0.65 1.15 0.60
N ASP A 107 0.02 2.30 0.69
CA ASP A 107 1.48 2.39 0.59
C ASP A 107 2.18 1.70 1.75
N ARG A 108 1.63 1.84 2.96
CA ARG A 108 2.13 1.12 4.12
C ARG A 108 2.04 -0.39 3.92
N MET A 109 0.89 -0.87 3.41
CA MET A 109 0.73 -2.31 3.11
C MET A 109 1.70 -2.79 2.04
N VAL A 110 2.03 -1.95 1.06
CA VAL A 110 3.06 -2.22 0.05
C VAL A 110 4.44 -2.28 0.69
N ALA A 111 4.81 -1.33 1.55
CA ALA A 111 6.09 -1.34 2.26
C ALA A 111 6.25 -2.59 3.14
N ASP A 112 5.22 -2.91 3.90
CA ASP A 112 5.17 -4.11 4.73
C ASP A 112 5.30 -5.39 3.88
N HIS A 113 4.79 -5.36 2.63
CA HIS A 113 4.90 -6.48 1.71
C HIS A 113 6.33 -6.65 1.16
N PHE A 114 7.07 -5.57 0.93
CA PHE A 114 8.51 -5.61 0.65
C PHE A 114 9.29 -6.22 1.81
N GLU A 115 9.02 -5.78 3.05
CA GLU A 115 9.66 -6.30 4.26
C GLU A 115 9.40 -7.81 4.46
N LEU A 116 8.18 -8.28 4.19
CA LEU A 116 7.82 -9.72 4.22
C LEU A 116 8.68 -10.58 3.28
N HIS A 117 9.23 -9.97 2.22
CA HIS A 117 10.10 -10.63 1.25
C HIS A 117 11.60 -10.32 1.47
N GLY A 118 11.95 -9.71 2.60
CA GLY A 118 13.33 -9.45 3.00
C GLY A 118 13.95 -8.21 2.37
N TRP A 119 13.17 -7.33 1.76
CA TRP A 119 13.66 -6.02 1.32
C TRP A 119 13.66 -5.02 2.48
N ASP A 120 14.49 -4.00 2.40
CA ASP A 120 14.40 -2.82 3.26
C ASP A 120 13.33 -1.87 2.67
N GLY A 121 12.14 -1.84 3.26
CA GLY A 121 11.00 -1.04 2.81
C GLY A 121 10.93 0.33 3.48
N TYR A 122 11.49 1.36 2.86
CA TYR A 122 11.45 2.74 3.38
C TYR A 122 10.12 3.42 3.11
N TYR A 123 9.18 3.29 4.04
CA TYR A 123 7.88 3.93 3.96
C TYR A 123 7.95 5.40 4.41
N LEU A 124 7.60 6.33 3.52
CA LEU A 124 7.68 7.77 3.79
C LEU A 124 6.36 8.39 4.28
N GLY A 125 5.27 7.65 4.22
CA GLY A 125 3.95 8.19 4.54
C GLY A 125 3.36 9.06 3.43
N SER A 126 2.44 9.95 3.83
CA SER A 126 1.71 10.84 2.93
C SER A 126 2.41 12.19 2.72
N ASP A 127 2.07 12.85 1.61
CA ASP A 127 2.42 14.25 1.31
C ASP A 127 3.94 14.56 1.34
N THR A 128 4.77 13.60 0.95
CA THR A 128 6.21 13.83 0.77
C THR A 128 6.43 14.70 -0.47
N SER A 129 7.11 15.83 -0.32
CA SER A 129 7.40 16.71 -1.44
C SER A 129 8.37 16.06 -2.45
N THR A 130 8.29 16.47 -3.70
CA THR A 130 9.20 15.95 -4.76
C THR A 130 10.67 16.14 -4.40
N ASP A 131 11.05 17.29 -3.84
CA ASP A 131 12.43 17.59 -3.48
C ASP A 131 12.94 16.70 -2.34
N GLU A 132 12.10 16.42 -1.35
CA GLU A 132 12.45 15.50 -0.25
C GLU A 132 12.49 14.04 -0.76
N LEU A 133 11.61 13.66 -1.69
CA LEU A 133 11.67 12.35 -2.32
C LEU A 133 12.97 12.15 -3.12
N ILE A 134 13.42 13.16 -3.87
CA ILE A 134 14.71 13.12 -4.58
C ILE A 134 15.87 12.96 -3.59
N LYS A 135 15.88 13.75 -2.49
CA LYS A 135 16.94 13.66 -1.48
C LYS A 135 17.02 12.28 -0.81
N ILE A 136 15.88 11.72 -0.39
CA ILE A 136 15.88 10.42 0.27
C ILE A 136 16.26 9.30 -0.72
N THR A 137 15.86 9.42 -2.00
CA THR A 137 16.25 8.48 -3.04
C THR A 137 17.77 8.53 -3.28
N MET A 138 18.39 9.72 -3.29
CA MET A 138 19.84 9.85 -3.34
C MET A 138 20.53 9.25 -2.12
N GLU A 139 19.97 9.44 -0.92
CA GLU A 139 20.54 8.96 0.33
C GLU A 139 20.46 7.42 0.44
N LYS A 140 19.30 6.85 0.18
CA LYS A 140 19.04 5.41 0.36
C LYS A 140 19.53 4.57 -0.80
N GLN A 141 19.63 5.15 -2.00
CA GLN A 141 19.97 4.44 -3.24
C GLN A 141 19.12 3.17 -3.39
N PRO A 142 17.80 3.30 -3.46
CA PRO A 142 16.93 2.14 -3.55
C PRO A 142 17.04 1.48 -4.94
N ASP A 143 16.78 0.17 -4.97
CA ASP A 143 16.63 -0.58 -6.22
C ASP A 143 15.30 -0.26 -6.92
N LEU A 144 14.32 0.26 -6.15
CA LEU A 144 12.97 0.50 -6.63
C LEU A 144 12.29 1.64 -5.85
N LEU A 145 11.51 2.47 -6.56
CA LEU A 145 10.64 3.48 -6.00
C LEU A 145 9.17 3.14 -6.29
N ALA A 146 8.33 3.03 -5.27
CA ALA A 146 6.89 2.79 -5.41
C ALA A 146 6.10 4.05 -5.05
N ILE A 147 5.22 4.49 -5.96
CA ILE A 147 4.40 5.71 -5.79
C ILE A 147 2.95 5.38 -6.06
N SER A 148 2.06 5.72 -5.14
CA SER A 148 0.64 5.45 -5.31
C SER A 148 -0.23 6.69 -5.48
N ILE A 149 -1.43 6.46 -6.05
CA ILE A 149 -2.58 7.37 -5.99
C ILE A 149 -3.83 6.61 -5.56
N SER A 150 -4.60 7.17 -4.65
CA SER A 150 -5.92 6.65 -4.28
C SER A 150 -7.04 7.42 -4.99
N VAL A 151 -6.83 8.69 -5.28
CA VAL A 151 -7.79 9.56 -5.96
C VAL A 151 -7.31 9.83 -7.38
N SER A 152 -8.13 9.50 -8.40
CA SER A 152 -7.78 9.69 -9.82
C SER A 152 -7.48 11.16 -10.19
N PHE A 153 -8.01 12.12 -9.42
CA PHE A 153 -7.70 13.54 -9.55
C PHE A 153 -6.20 13.84 -9.37
N ASN A 154 -5.45 13.03 -8.64
CA ASN A 154 -4.01 13.19 -8.41
C ASN A 154 -3.14 12.62 -9.54
N LEU A 155 -3.72 12.01 -10.59
CA LEU A 155 -2.97 11.45 -11.71
C LEU A 155 -2.02 12.46 -12.41
N PRO A 156 -2.42 13.72 -12.70
CA PRO A 156 -1.50 14.71 -13.28
C PRO A 156 -0.29 15.00 -12.40
N SER A 157 -0.47 15.02 -11.07
CA SER A 157 0.62 15.20 -10.10
C SER A 157 1.57 14.00 -10.10
N LEU A 158 1.04 12.77 -10.17
CA LEU A 158 1.85 11.56 -10.29
C LEU A 158 2.69 11.58 -11.58
N ILE A 159 2.09 11.91 -12.73
CA ILE A 159 2.82 11.99 -14.01
C ILE A 159 3.97 13.01 -13.91
N THR A 160 3.69 14.19 -13.35
CA THR A 160 4.70 15.23 -13.15
C THR A 160 5.82 14.76 -12.23
N LEU A 161 5.47 14.07 -11.14
CA LEU A 161 6.44 13.51 -10.20
C LEU A 161 7.34 12.47 -10.86
N VAL A 162 6.74 11.50 -11.59
CA VAL A 162 7.49 10.44 -12.28
C VAL A 162 8.50 11.03 -13.26
N HIS A 163 8.10 12.01 -14.08
CA HIS A 163 9.06 12.68 -14.99
C HIS A 163 10.22 13.33 -14.23
N LYS A 164 9.94 14.07 -13.15
CA LYS A 164 11.00 14.70 -12.35
C LYS A 164 11.95 13.68 -11.72
N ILE A 165 11.43 12.53 -11.27
CA ILE A 165 12.27 11.46 -10.74
C ILE A 165 13.14 10.85 -11.85
N GLN A 166 12.59 10.59 -13.04
CA GLN A 166 13.34 10.07 -14.19
C GLN A 166 14.45 11.03 -14.66
N ASP A 167 14.21 12.35 -14.60
CA ASP A 167 15.24 13.36 -14.92
C ASP A 167 16.47 13.26 -14.01
N HIS A 168 16.32 12.75 -12.77
CA HIS A 168 17.40 12.58 -11.79
C HIS A 168 17.95 11.14 -11.73
N PHE A 169 17.10 10.14 -12.03
CA PHE A 169 17.38 8.71 -11.87
C PHE A 169 16.86 7.92 -13.08
N SER A 170 17.58 8.02 -14.21
CA SER A 170 17.14 7.43 -15.50
C SER A 170 16.96 5.91 -15.46
N ASP A 171 17.72 5.21 -14.61
CA ASP A 171 17.76 3.75 -14.55
C ASP A 171 16.98 3.16 -13.36
N LEU A 172 16.34 4.00 -12.54
CA LEU A 172 15.58 3.56 -11.38
C LEU A 172 14.22 2.98 -11.82
N ASP A 173 13.92 1.77 -11.39
CA ASP A 173 12.58 1.20 -11.56
C ASP A 173 11.57 1.93 -10.69
N ILE A 174 10.48 2.41 -11.31
CA ILE A 174 9.40 3.10 -10.62
C ILE A 174 8.13 2.29 -10.77
N LEU A 175 7.56 1.87 -9.63
CA LEU A 175 6.23 1.29 -9.59
C LEU A 175 5.20 2.40 -9.38
N VAL A 176 4.17 2.41 -10.20
CA VAL A 176 3.00 3.27 -10.02
C VAL A 176 1.78 2.39 -9.77
N GLY A 177 0.93 2.78 -8.83
CA GLY A 177 -0.21 1.96 -8.47
C GLY A 177 -1.29 2.70 -7.67
N GLY A 178 -2.17 1.91 -7.07
CA GLY A 178 -3.24 2.39 -6.21
C GLY A 178 -4.61 2.40 -6.89
N GLN A 179 -5.66 2.56 -6.07
CA GLN A 179 -7.04 2.47 -6.55
C GLN A 179 -7.43 3.61 -7.51
N GLY A 180 -6.70 4.71 -7.55
CA GLY A 180 -6.95 5.83 -8.46
C GLY A 180 -6.93 5.41 -9.94
N PHE A 181 -6.21 4.34 -10.29
CA PHE A 181 -6.16 3.78 -11.64
C PHE A 181 -7.41 3.01 -12.06
N ARG A 182 -8.36 2.74 -11.16
CA ARG A 182 -9.63 2.08 -11.50
C ARG A 182 -10.46 2.86 -12.51
N TRP A 183 -10.26 4.17 -12.59
CA TRP A 183 -10.96 5.07 -13.51
C TRP A 183 -10.16 5.44 -14.76
N GLY A 184 -9.04 4.74 -15.00
CA GLY A 184 -8.15 4.95 -16.15
C GLY A 184 -6.82 5.58 -15.79
N GLY A 185 -6.10 6.07 -16.81
CA GLY A 185 -4.80 6.73 -16.62
C GLY A 185 -3.58 5.82 -16.80
N ALA A 186 -3.75 4.51 -16.93
CA ALA A 186 -2.68 3.56 -17.18
C ALA A 186 -1.88 3.88 -18.46
N ASP A 187 -2.56 4.42 -19.47
CA ASP A 187 -1.95 4.74 -20.77
C ASP A 187 -0.87 5.83 -20.69
N ALA A 188 -0.91 6.67 -19.65
CA ALA A 188 0.10 7.71 -19.43
C ALA A 188 1.52 7.15 -19.23
N PHE A 189 1.64 5.90 -18.78
CA PHE A 189 2.91 5.24 -18.45
C PHE A 189 3.32 4.16 -19.44
N ARG A 190 2.49 3.86 -20.46
CA ARG A 190 2.67 2.70 -21.37
C ARG A 190 3.99 2.70 -22.15
N ASN A 191 4.52 3.87 -22.46
CA ASN A 191 5.73 4.06 -23.28
C ASN A 191 6.89 4.67 -22.50
N MET A 192 6.87 4.57 -21.17
CA MET A 192 7.93 5.03 -20.30
C MET A 192 8.77 3.84 -19.86
N ASP A 193 10.06 3.87 -20.17
CA ASP A 193 11.01 2.85 -19.73
C ASP A 193 11.11 2.88 -18.19
N ASN A 194 11.29 1.72 -17.58
CA ASN A 194 11.42 1.54 -16.13
C ASN A 194 10.21 2.01 -15.29
N ILE A 195 9.03 2.21 -15.93
CA ILE A 195 7.79 2.51 -15.20
C ILE A 195 6.85 1.30 -15.29
N HIS A 196 6.44 0.81 -14.14
CA HIS A 196 5.62 -0.39 -14.03
C HIS A 196 4.32 -0.10 -13.32
N LEU A 197 3.19 -0.24 -14.01
CA LEU A 197 1.89 -0.19 -13.36
C LEU A 197 1.64 -1.50 -12.61
N ILE A 198 1.36 -1.39 -11.31
CA ILE A 198 1.05 -2.50 -10.41
C ILE A 198 -0.34 -2.28 -9.81
N THR A 199 -1.21 -3.26 -10.02
CA THR A 199 -2.63 -3.17 -9.64
C THR A 199 -3.00 -3.99 -8.40
N SER A 200 -2.11 -4.87 -7.95
CA SER A 200 -2.33 -5.72 -6.78
C SER A 200 -1.03 -6.16 -6.11
N LEU A 201 -1.11 -6.59 -4.84
CA LEU A 201 0.02 -7.19 -4.13
C LEU A 201 0.45 -8.53 -4.77
N ASP A 202 -0.47 -9.28 -5.37
CA ASP A 202 -0.12 -10.52 -6.10
C ASP A 202 0.74 -10.20 -7.32
N GLU A 203 0.41 -9.16 -8.07
CA GLU A 203 1.19 -8.71 -9.22
C GLU A 203 2.57 -8.19 -8.81
N LEU A 204 2.64 -7.41 -7.72
CA LEU A 204 3.89 -6.96 -7.13
C LEU A 204 4.81 -8.13 -6.78
N GLU A 205 4.26 -9.10 -6.06
CA GLU A 205 4.97 -10.30 -5.64
C GLU A 205 5.54 -11.08 -6.83
N GLN A 206 4.70 -11.36 -7.83
CA GLN A 206 5.10 -12.14 -9.00
C GLN A 206 6.15 -11.45 -9.89
N LYS A 207 6.10 -10.12 -9.99
CA LYS A 207 6.99 -9.38 -10.89
C LYS A 207 8.31 -8.98 -10.25
N PHE A 208 8.33 -8.69 -8.95
CA PHE A 208 9.46 -8.04 -8.29
C PHE A 208 9.99 -8.75 -7.05
N LEU A 209 9.18 -9.57 -6.36
CA LEU A 209 9.55 -10.08 -5.05
C LEU A 209 9.88 -11.58 -5.05
N ILE A 210 9.36 -12.34 -6.00
CA ILE A 210 9.71 -13.76 -6.16
C ILE A 210 10.87 -13.85 -7.15
N PRO A 211 12.03 -14.44 -6.77
CA PRO A 211 13.13 -14.67 -7.70
C PRO A 211 12.67 -15.48 -8.91
N ARG A 212 12.98 -15.01 -10.11
CA ARG A 212 12.69 -15.79 -11.33
C ARG A 212 13.58 -17.03 -11.37
N PRO A 213 13.06 -18.19 -11.77
CA PRO A 213 13.83 -19.47 -11.74
C PRO A 213 15.06 -19.48 -12.65
N TYR A 214 15.41 -18.37 -13.30
CA TYR A 214 16.56 -18.25 -14.23
C TYR A 214 17.58 -17.18 -13.78
N ASP A 215 17.44 -16.58 -12.61
CA ASP A 215 18.35 -15.53 -12.10
C ASP A 215 19.47 -16.10 -11.19
N THR A 216 19.82 -17.39 -11.37
CA THR A 216 20.94 -18.06 -10.67
C THR A 216 22.07 -18.44 -11.62
#